data_81603f18709955fc3879276ff7d448bc
#
_entry.id   81603f18709955fc3879276ff7d448bc
#
_cell.length_a   1.000
_cell.length_b   1.000
_cell.length_c   1.000
_cell.angle_alpha   90.00
_cell.angle_beta   90.00
_cell.angle_gamma   90.00
#
_symmetry.space_group_name_H-M   'P 1'
#
loop_
_entity.id
_entity.type
_entity.pdbx_description
1 polymer ?
#
loop_
_entity_poly.entity_id
_entity_poly.type
_entity_poly.pdbx_seq_one_letter_code
_entity_poly.pdbx_strand_id
1 'polypeptide(L)'
;MSQAYAIPETADYPVFIGNNQIEFKQRKVPEPGPGQLLIQCKANALCASDLPDLANGADISIGHENAGIVVKGGEGTTTEIGTKGVVFLMGYCGDCRSCNLGLTNQCVDKRADYGFTHDGGYAPYSVINENVFFPVDDDVDLAEATMLLDIMGTGHHSIKRANQFHPDPQSLLVMGAGPIGLGIAAMAKLTYGKDFPVYIADMIDYRLKLAEKLGAVSIQLNDHSLKEFFAQHNVDGVDIVIDSTGKTVARQSSFQCLNQRGVFVCVGHGEQITLDVSADLVANERAVIGSEYFQYNEMAENYEIFRKNRDYLKQVITHRYPISEIKEAFAKFNGRDTGKVIIEQ
;
A
#
# COMPACT_ATOMS: atom_id res chain seq x y z
N MET A 1 33.02 9.58 -11.26
CA MET A 1 33.69 8.99 -10.06
C MET A 1 32.52 8.53 -9.17
N SER A 2 32.37 7.23 -8.92
CA SER A 2 31.32 6.72 -8.02
C SER A 2 31.53 7.31 -6.64
N GLN A 3 30.53 7.96 -6.09
CA GLN A 3 30.54 8.44 -4.72
C GLN A 3 30.64 7.20 -3.81
N ALA A 4 31.77 7.03 -3.14
CA ALA A 4 31.92 5.92 -2.20
C ALA A 4 31.08 6.23 -0.96
N TYR A 5 30.03 5.46 -0.72
CA TYR A 5 29.24 5.55 0.50
C TYR A 5 30.05 4.93 1.66
N ALA A 6 30.24 5.71 2.72
CA ALA A 6 30.87 5.20 3.95
C ALA A 6 29.83 4.34 4.70
N ILE A 7 29.95 3.02 4.59
CA ILE A 7 29.07 2.07 5.29
C ILE A 7 29.70 1.77 6.65
N PRO A 8 29.03 2.07 7.78
CA PRO A 8 29.55 1.76 9.11
C PRO A 8 29.52 0.24 9.36
N GLU A 9 30.33 -0.25 10.28
CA GLU A 9 30.32 -1.66 10.68
C GLU A 9 29.01 -2.01 11.42
N THR A 10 28.51 -1.08 12.26
CA THR A 10 27.28 -1.23 13.04
C THR A 10 26.42 0.02 12.90
N ALA A 11 25.10 -0.14 13.10
CA ALA A 11 24.17 0.98 13.12
C ALA A 11 23.06 0.72 14.16
N ASP A 12 22.33 1.77 14.53
CA ASP A 12 21.20 1.69 15.47
C ASP A 12 19.91 1.26 14.74
N TYR A 13 19.41 0.09 15.07
CA TYR A 13 18.19 -0.47 14.52
C TYR A 13 17.03 -0.36 15.50
N PRO A 14 15.85 0.14 15.11
CA PRO A 14 14.65 -0.01 15.91
C PRO A 14 14.29 -1.49 16.05
N VAL A 15 14.04 -1.93 17.27
CA VAL A 15 13.61 -3.29 17.61
C VAL A 15 12.24 -3.22 18.26
N PHE A 16 11.29 -3.92 17.69
CA PHE A 16 9.93 -4.00 18.18
C PHE A 16 9.84 -5.13 19.22
N ILE A 17 9.76 -4.75 20.50
CA ILE A 17 9.83 -5.71 21.62
C ILE A 17 8.45 -6.14 22.14
N GLY A 18 7.37 -5.74 21.44
CA GLY A 18 6.00 -5.98 21.86
C GLY A 18 5.48 -4.94 22.88
N ASN A 19 4.24 -5.10 23.31
CA ASN A 19 3.57 -4.18 24.23
C ASN A 19 3.62 -2.70 23.80
N ASN A 20 3.60 -2.44 22.49
CA ASN A 20 3.76 -1.12 21.86
C ASN A 20 5.09 -0.44 22.23
N GLN A 21 6.13 -1.21 22.42
CA GLN A 21 7.46 -0.70 22.77
C GLN A 21 8.46 -0.93 21.64
N ILE A 22 9.29 0.08 21.40
CA ILE A 22 10.37 0.06 20.41
C ILE A 22 11.65 0.48 21.14
N GLU A 23 12.73 -0.26 20.97
CA GLU A 23 14.07 0.07 21.48
C GLU A 23 15.03 0.22 20.31
N PHE A 24 16.09 1.00 20.50
CA PHE A 24 17.19 1.04 19.53
C PHE A 24 18.32 0.15 20.01
N LYS A 25 18.82 -0.73 19.11
CA LYS A 25 19.93 -1.64 19.40
C LYS A 25 20.96 -1.58 18.30
N GLN A 26 22.23 -1.55 18.72
CA GLN A 26 23.36 -1.69 17.80
C GLN A 26 23.33 -3.09 17.15
N ARG A 27 23.26 -3.11 15.82
CA ARG A 27 23.38 -4.33 15.01
C ARG A 27 24.44 -4.13 13.93
N LYS A 28 25.08 -5.22 13.54
CA LYS A 28 26.01 -5.21 12.40
C LYS A 28 25.25 -4.90 11.12
N VAL A 29 25.80 -4.02 10.29
CA VAL A 29 25.24 -3.76 8.95
C VAL A 29 25.39 -5.04 8.12
N PRO A 30 24.32 -5.55 7.49
CA PRO A 30 24.40 -6.81 6.75
C PRO A 30 25.19 -6.65 5.44
N GLU A 31 25.76 -7.75 4.96
CA GLU A 31 26.47 -7.81 3.68
C GLU A 31 25.58 -8.41 2.62
N PRO A 32 25.48 -7.82 1.41
CA PRO A 32 24.69 -8.40 0.33
C PRO A 32 25.40 -9.64 -0.25
N GLY A 33 24.67 -10.73 -0.39
CA GLY A 33 25.10 -11.92 -1.11
C GLY A 33 24.98 -11.78 -2.63
N PRO A 34 25.28 -12.84 -3.41
CA PRO A 34 25.13 -12.84 -4.86
C PRO A 34 23.69 -12.47 -5.29
N GLY A 35 23.55 -11.54 -6.25
CA GLY A 35 22.27 -11.04 -6.75
C GLY A 35 21.50 -10.16 -5.77
N GLN A 36 22.14 -9.70 -4.69
CA GLN A 36 21.52 -8.85 -3.67
C GLN A 36 22.11 -7.44 -3.65
N LEU A 37 21.32 -6.50 -3.23
CA LEU A 37 21.70 -5.10 -3.00
C LEU A 37 21.61 -4.77 -1.52
N LEU A 38 22.56 -3.97 -1.03
CA LEU A 38 22.45 -3.28 0.26
C LEU A 38 21.85 -1.90 0.02
N ILE A 39 20.69 -1.68 0.60
CA ILE A 39 19.98 -0.40 0.54
C ILE A 39 20.22 0.37 1.82
N GLN A 40 20.68 1.62 1.70
CA GLN A 40 20.55 2.59 2.76
C GLN A 40 19.12 3.10 2.75
N CYS A 41 18.31 2.70 3.72
CA CYS A 41 16.92 3.12 3.83
C CYS A 41 16.85 4.63 4.11
N LYS A 42 15.95 5.32 3.44
CA LYS A 42 15.78 6.78 3.56
C LYS A 42 14.36 7.17 3.95
N ALA A 43 13.40 6.37 3.58
CA ALA A 43 12.02 6.57 3.97
C ALA A 43 11.30 5.22 4.02
N ASN A 44 10.39 5.08 4.97
CA ASN A 44 9.45 3.96 5.01
C ASN A 44 8.09 4.46 5.47
N ALA A 45 7.03 4.07 4.79
CA ALA A 45 5.70 4.48 5.16
C ALA A 45 5.05 3.51 6.16
N LEU A 46 4.28 4.02 7.13
CA LEU A 46 3.54 3.21 8.10
C LEU A 46 2.30 2.59 7.47
N CYS A 47 2.07 1.33 7.80
CA CYS A 47 0.87 0.58 7.44
C CYS A 47 0.18 -0.03 8.66
N ALA A 48 -1.11 -0.28 8.57
CA ALA A 48 -1.85 -0.95 9.64
C ALA A 48 -1.39 -2.40 9.87
N SER A 49 -0.79 -3.04 8.87
CA SER A 49 -0.18 -4.36 8.97
C SER A 49 1.08 -4.42 9.86
N ASP A 50 1.68 -3.27 10.20
CA ASP A 50 2.80 -3.19 11.14
C ASP A 50 2.34 -3.22 12.62
N LEU A 51 1.05 -2.96 12.89
CA LEU A 51 0.53 -2.87 14.27
C LEU A 51 0.56 -4.19 15.05
N PRO A 52 0.33 -5.37 14.45
CA PRO A 52 0.53 -6.64 15.14
C PRO A 52 1.96 -6.83 15.66
N ASP A 53 2.98 -6.43 14.89
CA ASP A 53 4.37 -6.54 15.31
C ASP A 53 4.73 -5.51 16.40
N LEU A 54 4.14 -4.33 16.36
CA LEU A 54 4.24 -3.36 17.46
C LEU A 54 3.65 -3.92 18.76
N ALA A 55 2.53 -4.63 18.66
CA ALA A 55 1.85 -5.21 19.83
C ALA A 55 2.55 -6.46 20.38
N ASN A 56 3.03 -7.35 19.50
CA ASN A 56 3.53 -8.68 19.85
C ASN A 56 5.06 -8.77 19.85
N GLY A 57 5.76 -7.86 19.19
CA GLY A 57 7.19 -7.90 18.94
C GLY A 57 7.53 -8.54 17.59
N ALA A 58 8.74 -8.25 17.09
CA ALA A 58 9.28 -8.82 15.87
C ALA A 58 10.76 -9.14 16.01
N ASP A 59 11.20 -10.26 15.43
CA ASP A 59 12.59 -10.68 15.42
C ASP A 59 13.42 -10.03 14.31
N ILE A 60 12.75 -9.34 13.39
CA ILE A 60 13.32 -8.62 12.24
C ILE A 60 13.06 -7.13 12.35
N SER A 61 13.72 -6.33 11.51
CA SER A 61 13.30 -4.95 11.27
C SER A 61 12.08 -4.96 10.35
N ILE A 62 10.93 -4.51 10.86
CA ILE A 62 9.70 -4.44 10.06
C ILE A 62 9.67 -3.21 9.13
N GLY A 63 8.55 -2.98 8.44
CA GLY A 63 8.35 -1.87 7.51
C GLY A 63 8.52 -2.30 6.05
N HIS A 64 7.43 -2.39 5.33
CA HIS A 64 7.39 -2.98 3.99
C HIS A 64 7.19 -1.97 2.85
N GLU A 65 7.13 -0.68 3.17
CA GLU A 65 7.01 0.40 2.19
C GLU A 65 8.30 1.22 2.13
N ASN A 66 9.41 0.56 1.78
CA ASN A 66 10.76 1.09 1.87
C ASN A 66 11.21 1.81 0.59
N ALA A 67 11.81 2.99 0.76
CA ALA A 67 12.53 3.72 -0.27
C ALA A 67 13.95 4.04 0.22
N GLY A 68 14.94 3.91 -0.66
CA GLY A 68 16.32 4.11 -0.27
C GLY A 68 17.29 4.26 -1.43
N ILE A 69 18.57 4.15 -1.11
CA ILE A 69 19.69 4.32 -2.03
C ILE A 69 20.53 3.05 -2.03
N VAL A 70 20.88 2.54 -3.19
CA VAL A 70 21.81 1.42 -3.33
C VAL A 70 23.21 1.88 -2.90
N VAL A 71 23.78 1.27 -1.86
CA VAL A 71 25.12 1.62 -1.35
C VAL A 71 26.15 0.53 -1.57
N LYS A 72 25.72 -0.72 -1.83
CA LYS A 72 26.59 -1.83 -2.17
C LYS A 72 25.83 -2.88 -2.99
N GLY A 73 26.46 -3.47 -3.98
CA GLY A 73 25.96 -4.63 -4.73
C GLY A 73 26.73 -5.89 -4.39
N GLY A 74 26.05 -7.02 -4.33
CA GLY A 74 26.67 -8.35 -4.29
C GLY A 74 27.14 -8.81 -5.67
N GLU A 75 27.76 -9.99 -5.72
CA GLU A 75 28.22 -10.56 -6.99
C GLU A 75 27.06 -10.72 -7.99
N GLY A 76 27.30 -10.33 -9.24
CA GLY A 76 26.33 -10.45 -10.34
C GLY A 76 25.25 -9.38 -10.40
N THR A 77 25.24 -8.38 -9.47
CA THR A 77 24.30 -7.25 -9.55
C THR A 77 24.76 -6.23 -10.59
N THR A 78 23.80 -5.53 -11.18
CA THR A 78 23.99 -4.55 -12.27
C THR A 78 23.57 -3.13 -11.89
N THR A 79 22.78 -2.98 -10.82
CA THR A 79 22.30 -1.67 -10.37
C THR A 79 23.45 -0.82 -9.84
N GLU A 80 23.58 0.39 -10.36
CA GLU A 80 24.66 1.30 -9.98
C GLU A 80 24.53 1.75 -8.52
N ILE A 81 25.68 1.87 -7.83
CA ILE A 81 25.75 2.46 -6.48
C ILE A 81 25.35 3.93 -6.55
N GLY A 82 24.46 4.35 -5.67
CA GLY A 82 23.88 5.69 -5.64
C GLY A 82 22.49 5.76 -6.25
N THR A 83 22.03 4.71 -6.94
CA THR A 83 20.68 4.67 -7.51
C THR A 83 19.63 4.76 -6.40
N LYS A 84 18.72 5.72 -6.53
CA LYS A 84 17.54 5.86 -5.69
C LYS A 84 16.41 4.95 -6.17
N GLY A 85 15.60 4.43 -5.25
CA GLY A 85 14.47 3.61 -5.64
C GLY A 85 13.62 3.17 -4.48
N VAL A 86 12.61 2.37 -4.80
CA VAL A 86 11.70 1.74 -3.85
C VAL A 86 11.84 0.24 -3.90
N VAL A 87 11.48 -0.43 -2.80
CA VAL A 87 11.58 -1.88 -2.65
C VAL A 87 10.18 -2.49 -2.74
N PHE A 88 9.96 -3.31 -3.76
CA PHE A 88 8.78 -4.15 -3.85
C PHE A 88 8.87 -5.25 -2.79
N LEU A 89 7.89 -5.33 -1.91
CA LEU A 89 8.01 -6.16 -0.69
C LEU A 89 8.13 -7.66 -0.98
N MET A 90 7.56 -8.17 -2.08
CA MET A 90 7.49 -9.60 -2.36
C MET A 90 8.68 -10.08 -3.21
N GLY A 91 9.62 -10.77 -2.59
CA GLY A 91 10.75 -11.41 -3.28
C GLY A 91 10.29 -12.58 -4.14
N TYR A 92 9.92 -12.33 -5.38
CA TYR A 92 9.44 -13.33 -6.33
C TYR A 92 10.59 -14.09 -7.01
N CYS A 93 10.36 -15.36 -7.39
CA CYS A 93 11.40 -16.22 -7.95
C CYS A 93 11.77 -15.89 -9.43
N GLY A 94 10.82 -15.39 -10.20
CA GLY A 94 11.00 -15.03 -11.61
C GLY A 94 10.76 -16.17 -12.62
N ASP A 95 10.64 -17.42 -12.18
CA ASP A 95 10.59 -18.60 -13.07
C ASP A 95 9.39 -19.53 -12.86
N CYS A 96 8.60 -19.38 -11.79
CA CYS A 96 7.40 -20.19 -11.60
C CYS A 96 6.27 -19.78 -12.55
N ARG A 97 5.21 -20.62 -12.62
CA ARG A 97 4.05 -20.34 -13.48
C ARG A 97 3.46 -18.94 -13.28
N SER A 98 3.31 -18.51 -12.03
CA SER A 98 2.76 -17.18 -11.74
C SER A 98 3.67 -16.06 -12.24
N CYS A 99 4.97 -16.15 -12.00
CA CYS A 99 5.94 -15.16 -12.46
C CYS A 99 5.99 -15.10 -14.00
N ASN A 100 5.95 -16.24 -14.68
CA ASN A 100 5.92 -16.31 -16.14
C ASN A 100 4.65 -15.70 -16.77
N LEU A 101 3.57 -15.59 -15.98
CA LEU A 101 2.32 -14.90 -16.35
C LEU A 101 2.32 -13.42 -15.92
N GLY A 102 3.42 -12.92 -15.34
CA GLY A 102 3.50 -11.56 -14.80
C GLY A 102 2.85 -11.38 -13.43
N LEU A 103 2.30 -12.45 -12.84
CA LEU A 103 1.60 -12.41 -11.54
C LEU A 103 2.62 -12.55 -10.39
N THR A 104 3.55 -11.61 -10.27
CA THR A 104 4.67 -11.66 -9.31
C THR A 104 4.21 -11.65 -7.86
N ASN A 105 3.11 -10.96 -7.55
CA ASN A 105 2.45 -10.96 -6.23
C ASN A 105 1.84 -12.33 -5.85
N GLN A 106 1.64 -13.22 -6.82
CA GLN A 106 1.14 -14.59 -6.64
C GLN A 106 2.23 -15.63 -6.87
N CYS A 107 3.51 -15.27 -6.66
CA CYS A 107 4.63 -16.18 -6.77
C CYS A 107 4.45 -17.38 -5.82
N VAL A 108 4.52 -18.60 -6.35
CA VAL A 108 4.38 -19.82 -5.54
C VAL A 108 5.67 -20.24 -4.86
N ASP A 109 6.82 -19.69 -5.29
CA ASP A 109 8.14 -19.85 -4.68
C ASP A 109 8.67 -18.49 -4.21
N LYS A 110 7.89 -17.83 -3.34
CA LYS A 110 8.22 -16.53 -2.77
C LYS A 110 9.45 -16.67 -1.86
N ARG A 111 10.50 -15.92 -2.16
CA ARG A 111 11.81 -15.99 -1.46
C ARG A 111 11.92 -15.08 -0.26
N ALA A 112 11.13 -14.01 -0.23
CA ALA A 112 11.09 -13.03 0.85
C ALA A 112 9.76 -12.29 0.86
N ASP A 113 9.36 -11.83 2.05
CA ASP A 113 8.44 -10.71 2.23
C ASP A 113 9.19 -9.70 3.11
N TYR A 114 9.74 -8.66 2.47
CA TYR A 114 10.56 -7.65 3.14
C TYR A 114 9.70 -6.81 4.09
N GLY A 115 10.08 -6.77 5.36
CA GLY A 115 9.30 -6.17 6.43
C GLY A 115 8.33 -7.11 7.15
N PHE A 116 8.21 -8.40 6.69
CA PHE A 116 7.39 -9.43 7.34
C PHE A 116 8.17 -10.70 7.68
N THR A 117 9.00 -11.19 6.76
CA THR A 117 9.83 -12.38 6.96
C THR A 117 11.32 -12.09 6.85
N HIS A 118 11.68 -10.97 6.28
CA HIS A 118 13.03 -10.45 6.11
C HIS A 118 13.07 -8.99 6.53
N ASP A 119 14.27 -8.49 6.90
CA ASP A 119 14.45 -7.09 7.32
C ASP A 119 13.86 -6.12 6.28
N GLY A 120 13.07 -5.17 6.77
CA GLY A 120 12.36 -4.13 6.02
C GLY A 120 12.98 -2.75 6.18
N GLY A 121 12.16 -1.73 6.01
CA GLY A 121 12.57 -0.34 5.85
C GLY A 121 12.66 0.49 7.13
N TYR A 122 12.19 0.02 8.30
CA TYR A 122 12.49 0.69 9.57
C TYR A 122 13.88 0.27 10.07
N ALA A 123 14.83 0.32 9.19
CA ALA A 123 16.22 -0.05 9.43
C ALA A 123 17.12 0.96 8.71
N PRO A 124 18.29 1.31 9.22
CA PRO A 124 19.21 2.16 8.49
C PRO A 124 19.74 1.49 7.21
N TYR A 125 19.81 0.15 7.22
CA TYR A 125 20.23 -0.65 6.08
C TYR A 125 19.42 -1.94 5.99
N SER A 126 19.04 -2.34 4.77
CA SER A 126 18.42 -3.62 4.47
C SER A 126 19.04 -4.28 3.24
N VAL A 127 19.09 -5.62 3.22
CA VAL A 127 19.53 -6.41 2.06
C VAL A 127 18.31 -6.92 1.33
N ILE A 128 18.28 -6.70 0.03
CA ILE A 128 17.17 -7.14 -0.84
C ILE A 128 17.70 -7.87 -2.07
N ASN A 129 16.89 -8.69 -2.71
CA ASN A 129 17.19 -9.20 -4.05
C ASN A 129 17.10 -8.04 -5.07
N GLU A 130 18.02 -7.98 -6.03
CA GLU A 130 18.06 -6.90 -7.01
C GLU A 130 16.76 -6.79 -7.82
N ASN A 131 16.12 -7.90 -8.14
CA ASN A 131 14.90 -7.95 -8.96
C ASN A 131 13.65 -7.31 -8.33
N VAL A 132 13.68 -6.97 -7.04
CA VAL A 132 12.59 -6.25 -6.36
C VAL A 132 12.87 -4.75 -6.18
N PHE A 133 14.04 -4.29 -6.59
CA PHE A 133 14.39 -2.87 -6.55
C PHE A 133 13.85 -2.16 -7.79
N PHE A 134 13.09 -1.10 -7.59
CA PHE A 134 12.59 -0.25 -8.68
C PHE A 134 13.22 1.14 -8.60
N PRO A 135 14.05 1.53 -9.60
CA PRO A 135 14.72 2.83 -9.60
C PRO A 135 13.74 3.97 -9.85
N VAL A 136 14.05 5.13 -9.24
CA VAL A 136 13.35 6.39 -9.49
C VAL A 136 14.35 7.48 -9.86
N ASP A 137 13.89 8.55 -10.50
CA ASP A 137 14.75 9.68 -10.92
C ASP A 137 15.37 10.39 -9.71
N ASP A 138 16.54 11.00 -9.90
CA ASP A 138 17.32 11.64 -8.81
C ASP A 138 16.62 12.80 -8.13
N ASP A 139 15.70 13.48 -8.83
CA ASP A 139 14.90 14.61 -8.30
C ASP A 139 13.71 14.15 -7.45
N VAL A 140 13.43 12.85 -7.39
CA VAL A 140 12.32 12.31 -6.59
C VAL A 140 12.69 12.31 -5.11
N ASP A 141 11.82 12.90 -4.30
CA ASP A 141 11.83 12.76 -2.85
C ASP A 141 11.48 11.31 -2.47
N LEU A 142 12.37 10.63 -1.73
CA LEU A 142 12.18 9.22 -1.39
C LEU A 142 10.99 8.98 -0.44
N ALA A 143 10.62 9.97 0.37
CA ALA A 143 9.39 9.89 1.16
C ALA A 143 8.15 9.91 0.24
N GLU A 144 8.14 10.73 -0.81
CA GLU A 144 7.07 10.71 -1.82
C GLU A 144 7.11 9.42 -2.66
N ALA A 145 8.30 8.87 -2.95
CA ALA A 145 8.45 7.64 -3.71
C ALA A 145 7.76 6.44 -3.04
N THR A 146 7.65 6.40 -1.69
CA THR A 146 6.92 5.34 -0.99
C THR A 146 5.46 5.23 -1.43
N MET A 147 4.89 6.31 -2.00
CA MET A 147 3.52 6.31 -2.54
C MET A 147 3.33 5.32 -3.70
N LEU A 148 4.41 4.97 -4.41
CA LEU A 148 4.39 3.97 -5.48
C LEU A 148 4.02 2.57 -4.99
N LEU A 149 4.25 2.29 -3.70
CA LEU A 149 4.02 0.99 -3.08
C LEU A 149 2.54 0.82 -2.73
N ASP A 150 2.19 0.79 -1.45
CA ASP A 150 0.82 0.48 -1.03
C ASP A 150 -0.23 1.44 -1.60
N ILE A 151 0.04 2.75 -1.60
CA ILE A 151 -0.97 3.75 -1.98
C ILE A 151 -1.35 3.61 -3.45
N MET A 152 -0.38 3.69 -4.33
CA MET A 152 -0.61 3.58 -5.77
C MET A 152 -0.68 2.12 -6.22
N GLY A 153 0.29 1.30 -5.80
CA GLY A 153 0.39 -0.09 -6.22
C GLY A 153 -0.86 -0.88 -5.86
N THR A 154 -1.17 -1.01 -4.57
CA THR A 154 -2.36 -1.73 -4.10
C THR A 154 -3.65 -1.07 -4.59
N GLY A 155 -3.71 0.29 -4.57
CA GLY A 155 -4.88 1.02 -5.04
C GLY A 155 -5.18 0.79 -6.52
N HIS A 156 -4.19 0.96 -7.40
CA HIS A 156 -4.36 0.78 -8.84
C HIS A 156 -4.61 -0.68 -9.22
N HIS A 157 -3.88 -1.61 -8.59
CA HIS A 157 -4.09 -3.05 -8.84
C HIS A 157 -5.52 -3.48 -8.53
N SER A 158 -6.11 -3.02 -7.42
CA SER A 158 -7.50 -3.34 -7.07
C SER A 158 -8.49 -2.85 -8.13
N ILE A 159 -8.25 -1.66 -8.71
CA ILE A 159 -9.04 -1.10 -9.82
C ILE A 159 -8.87 -1.95 -11.09
N LYS A 160 -7.64 -2.31 -11.45
CA LYS A 160 -7.36 -3.19 -12.60
C LYS A 160 -8.02 -4.55 -12.43
N ARG A 161 -8.03 -5.09 -11.22
CA ARG A 161 -8.74 -6.34 -10.91
C ARG A 161 -10.25 -6.19 -11.16
N ALA A 162 -10.86 -5.10 -10.70
CA ALA A 162 -12.28 -4.83 -10.95
C ALA A 162 -12.58 -4.70 -12.45
N ASN A 163 -11.74 -3.98 -13.20
CA ASN A 163 -11.92 -3.74 -14.63
C ASN A 163 -11.86 -5.02 -15.49
N GLN A 164 -11.29 -6.12 -14.99
CA GLN A 164 -11.35 -7.42 -15.67
C GLN A 164 -12.78 -7.97 -15.76
N PHE A 165 -13.66 -7.56 -14.84
CA PHE A 165 -15.05 -8.02 -14.75
C PHE A 165 -16.05 -6.91 -15.15
N HIS A 166 -15.69 -5.65 -14.93
CA HIS A 166 -16.50 -4.48 -15.30
C HIS A 166 -15.61 -3.42 -15.97
N PRO A 167 -15.40 -3.50 -17.29
CA PRO A 167 -14.40 -2.67 -18.00
C PRO A 167 -14.78 -1.20 -18.18
N ASP A 168 -16.07 -0.85 -18.05
CA ASP A 168 -16.58 0.52 -18.22
C ASP A 168 -17.50 0.92 -17.05
N PRO A 169 -16.96 1.02 -15.82
CA PRO A 169 -17.73 1.40 -14.65
C PRO A 169 -18.11 2.89 -14.71
N GLN A 170 -19.28 3.21 -14.13
CA GLN A 170 -19.76 4.60 -14.03
C GLN A 170 -19.64 5.17 -12.62
N SER A 171 -19.33 4.32 -11.62
CA SER A 171 -19.16 4.73 -10.23
C SER A 171 -18.40 3.71 -9.41
N LEU A 172 -17.76 4.18 -8.34
CA LEU A 172 -16.98 3.35 -7.43
C LEU A 172 -17.20 3.78 -5.98
N LEU A 173 -17.40 2.81 -5.08
CA LEU A 173 -17.42 3.00 -3.63
C LEU A 173 -16.20 2.37 -2.98
N VAL A 174 -15.47 3.15 -2.18
CA VAL A 174 -14.37 2.68 -1.32
C VAL A 174 -14.88 2.56 0.12
N MET A 175 -14.71 1.40 0.72
CA MET A 175 -14.96 1.20 2.14
C MET A 175 -13.67 1.37 2.95
N GLY A 176 -13.68 2.36 3.84
CA GLY A 176 -12.53 2.80 4.63
C GLY A 176 -11.74 3.90 3.95
N ALA A 177 -11.58 5.04 4.63
CA ALA A 177 -10.74 6.16 4.21
C ALA A 177 -9.36 6.14 4.91
N GLY A 178 -8.85 4.96 5.25
CA GLY A 178 -7.46 4.77 5.68
C GLY A 178 -6.49 5.00 4.51
N PRO A 179 -5.16 4.90 4.75
CA PRO A 179 -4.17 5.14 3.70
C PRO A 179 -4.46 4.39 2.39
N ILE A 180 -4.79 3.10 2.46
CA ILE A 180 -5.13 2.29 1.27
C ILE A 180 -6.40 2.82 0.59
N GLY A 181 -7.46 3.12 1.34
CA GLY A 181 -8.70 3.66 0.77
C GLY A 181 -8.50 5.03 0.10
N LEU A 182 -7.70 5.91 0.70
CA LEU A 182 -7.29 7.18 0.09
C LEU A 182 -6.50 6.94 -1.21
N GLY A 183 -5.60 5.94 -1.22
CA GLY A 183 -4.87 5.50 -2.41
C GLY A 183 -5.79 5.02 -3.51
N ILE A 184 -6.76 4.14 -3.19
CA ILE A 184 -7.77 3.66 -4.15
C ILE A 184 -8.57 4.83 -4.73
N ALA A 185 -9.03 5.77 -3.88
CA ALA A 185 -9.79 6.93 -4.33
C ALA A 185 -8.96 7.84 -5.26
N ALA A 186 -7.70 8.10 -4.90
CA ALA A 186 -6.78 8.88 -5.74
C ALA A 186 -6.53 8.20 -7.08
N MET A 187 -6.22 6.90 -7.08
CA MET A 187 -5.97 6.15 -8.30
C MET A 187 -7.22 6.02 -9.18
N ALA A 188 -8.41 5.88 -8.59
CA ALA A 188 -9.67 5.88 -9.35
C ALA A 188 -9.88 7.22 -10.09
N LYS A 189 -9.61 8.35 -9.43
CA LYS A 189 -9.67 9.68 -10.09
C LYS A 189 -8.65 9.83 -11.21
N LEU A 190 -7.46 9.27 -11.05
CA LEU A 190 -6.42 9.31 -12.08
C LEU A 190 -6.71 8.35 -13.25
N THR A 191 -7.36 7.22 -12.98
CA THR A 191 -7.69 6.20 -13.99
C THR A 191 -8.92 6.57 -14.82
N TYR A 192 -10.00 6.98 -14.15
CA TYR A 192 -11.29 7.23 -14.81
C TYR A 192 -11.56 8.71 -15.10
N GLY A 193 -10.75 9.61 -14.55
CA GLY A 193 -10.89 11.05 -14.70
C GLY A 193 -11.47 11.74 -13.47
N LYS A 194 -11.20 13.05 -13.36
CA LYS A 194 -11.55 13.86 -12.19
C LYS A 194 -13.06 13.91 -11.90
N ASP A 195 -13.90 13.81 -12.92
CA ASP A 195 -15.35 13.92 -12.81
C ASP A 195 -16.03 12.56 -12.54
N PHE A 196 -15.27 11.45 -12.58
CA PHE A 196 -15.79 10.12 -12.27
C PHE A 196 -16.27 10.04 -10.80
N PRO A 197 -17.49 9.54 -10.53
CA PRO A 197 -18.03 9.43 -9.18
C PRO A 197 -17.25 8.41 -8.35
N VAL A 198 -16.46 8.88 -7.38
CA VAL A 198 -15.80 8.07 -6.36
C VAL A 198 -16.42 8.42 -5.01
N TYR A 199 -17.14 7.48 -4.43
CA TYR A 199 -17.65 7.56 -3.07
C TYR A 199 -16.65 6.90 -2.12
N ILE A 200 -16.48 7.45 -0.91
CA ILE A 200 -15.63 6.87 0.12
C ILE A 200 -16.32 6.97 1.47
N ALA A 201 -16.43 5.85 2.17
CA ALA A 201 -17.14 5.76 3.43
C ALA A 201 -16.20 5.43 4.59
N ASP A 202 -16.28 6.19 5.68
CA ASP A 202 -15.54 5.98 6.92
C ASP A 202 -16.32 6.56 8.11
N MET A 203 -15.82 6.29 9.32
CA MET A 203 -16.33 6.86 10.57
C MET A 203 -15.48 8.05 11.05
N ILE A 204 -14.33 8.33 10.42
CA ILE A 204 -13.32 9.30 10.88
C ILE A 204 -13.36 10.56 9.99
N ASP A 205 -13.89 11.66 10.52
CA ASP A 205 -14.03 12.93 9.80
C ASP A 205 -12.72 13.45 9.19
N TYR A 206 -11.62 13.32 9.92
CA TYR A 206 -10.31 13.74 9.43
C TYR A 206 -9.96 13.06 8.10
N ARG A 207 -10.19 11.76 8.01
CA ARG A 207 -9.90 10.95 6.80
C ARG A 207 -10.86 11.26 5.67
N LEU A 208 -12.13 11.47 5.99
CA LEU A 208 -13.14 11.89 5.01
C LEU A 208 -12.79 13.25 4.38
N LYS A 209 -12.33 14.22 5.18
CA LYS A 209 -11.83 15.50 4.68
C LYS A 209 -10.60 15.38 3.77
N LEU A 210 -9.72 14.40 4.02
CA LEU A 210 -8.62 14.11 3.09
C LEU A 210 -9.14 13.54 1.76
N ALA A 211 -10.12 12.65 1.82
CA ALA A 211 -10.74 12.07 0.63
C ALA A 211 -11.44 13.14 -0.22
N GLU A 212 -12.12 14.11 0.40
CA GLU A 212 -12.72 15.27 -0.29
C GLU A 212 -11.69 16.10 -1.05
N LYS A 213 -10.49 16.33 -0.46
CA LYS A 213 -9.38 17.01 -1.15
C LYS A 213 -8.89 16.25 -2.37
N LEU A 214 -9.02 14.93 -2.37
CA LEU A 214 -8.72 14.06 -3.51
C LEU A 214 -9.87 14.02 -4.54
N GLY A 215 -10.98 14.75 -4.29
CA GLY A 215 -12.14 14.81 -5.17
C GLY A 215 -13.15 13.67 -4.99
N ALA A 216 -13.05 12.88 -3.94
CA ALA A 216 -14.05 11.87 -3.61
C ALA A 216 -15.26 12.48 -2.87
N VAL A 217 -16.42 11.84 -3.00
CA VAL A 217 -17.61 12.17 -2.23
C VAL A 217 -17.58 11.36 -0.93
N SER A 218 -17.45 12.06 0.20
CA SER A 218 -17.36 11.44 1.52
C SER A 218 -18.72 10.98 2.05
N ILE A 219 -18.74 9.84 2.75
CA ILE A 219 -19.92 9.29 3.43
C ILE A 219 -19.54 9.05 4.90
N GLN A 220 -20.12 9.85 5.81
CA GLN A 220 -19.93 9.68 7.25
C GLN A 220 -20.87 8.61 7.79
N LEU A 221 -20.31 7.45 8.17
CA LEU A 221 -21.08 6.28 8.60
C LEU A 221 -21.64 6.40 10.02
N ASN A 222 -21.23 7.39 10.82
CA ASN A 222 -21.85 7.67 12.11
C ASN A 222 -23.19 8.40 11.97
N ASP A 223 -23.38 9.13 10.87
CA ASP A 223 -24.56 9.97 10.64
C ASP A 223 -25.61 9.26 9.78
N HIS A 224 -25.14 8.46 8.79
CA HIS A 224 -26.01 7.80 7.81
C HIS A 224 -25.49 6.39 7.46
N SER A 225 -26.39 5.47 7.22
CA SER A 225 -26.05 4.23 6.51
C SER A 225 -25.78 4.53 5.03
N LEU A 226 -25.03 3.65 4.35
CA LEU A 226 -24.81 3.76 2.89
C LEU A 226 -26.13 3.85 2.12
N LYS A 227 -27.13 3.04 2.50
CA LYS A 227 -28.44 3.00 1.86
C LYS A 227 -29.18 4.34 1.99
N GLU A 228 -29.17 4.95 3.17
CA GLU A 228 -29.78 6.26 3.40
C GLU A 228 -29.08 7.35 2.61
N PHE A 229 -27.73 7.34 2.61
CA PHE A 229 -26.94 8.31 1.85
C PHE A 229 -27.26 8.23 0.35
N PHE A 230 -27.23 7.05 -0.24
CA PHE A 230 -27.50 6.86 -1.67
C PHE A 230 -28.93 7.23 -2.04
N ALA A 231 -29.90 6.87 -1.20
CA ALA A 231 -31.31 7.26 -1.42
C ALA A 231 -31.50 8.78 -1.40
N GLN A 232 -30.85 9.50 -0.48
CA GLN A 232 -30.89 10.97 -0.40
C GLN A 232 -30.25 11.66 -1.62
N HIS A 233 -29.28 11.00 -2.26
CA HIS A 233 -28.56 11.55 -3.42
C HIS A 233 -29.08 11.00 -4.77
N ASN A 234 -30.19 10.26 -4.77
CA ASN A 234 -30.78 9.61 -5.94
C ASN A 234 -29.76 8.72 -6.70
N VAL A 235 -28.95 7.96 -5.96
CA VAL A 235 -28.01 6.98 -6.47
C VAL A 235 -28.58 5.58 -6.18
N ASP A 236 -28.91 4.82 -7.20
CA ASP A 236 -29.47 3.47 -7.03
C ASP A 236 -28.44 2.46 -6.54
N GLY A 237 -27.16 2.62 -6.95
CA GLY A 237 -26.03 1.77 -6.56
C GLY A 237 -24.76 2.19 -7.26
N VAL A 238 -23.71 1.38 -7.08
CA VAL A 238 -22.40 1.58 -7.68
C VAL A 238 -21.93 0.35 -8.45
N ASP A 239 -21.08 0.52 -9.45
CA ASP A 239 -20.60 -0.59 -10.28
C ASP A 239 -19.43 -1.34 -9.67
N ILE A 240 -18.61 -0.63 -8.90
CA ILE A 240 -17.47 -1.21 -8.20
C ILE A 240 -17.55 -0.85 -6.71
N VAL A 241 -17.34 -1.85 -5.86
CA VAL A 241 -17.06 -1.66 -4.43
C VAL A 241 -15.68 -2.22 -4.15
N ILE A 242 -14.81 -1.43 -3.48
CA ILE A 242 -13.51 -1.90 -3.03
C ILE A 242 -13.44 -1.77 -1.50
N ASP A 243 -13.33 -2.91 -0.81
CA ASP A 243 -13.19 -2.95 0.64
C ASP A 243 -11.72 -2.94 1.07
N SER A 244 -11.30 -1.85 1.73
CA SER A 244 -9.99 -1.73 2.36
C SER A 244 -10.02 -1.96 3.88
N THR A 245 -11.20 -2.23 4.46
CA THR A 245 -11.38 -2.34 5.92
C THR A 245 -11.14 -3.73 6.48
N GLY A 246 -11.46 -4.76 5.70
CA GLY A 246 -11.45 -6.15 6.16
C GLY A 246 -12.54 -6.47 7.20
N LYS A 247 -13.59 -5.63 7.35
CA LYS A 247 -14.63 -5.80 8.38
C LYS A 247 -15.93 -6.35 7.81
N THR A 248 -16.49 -7.38 8.46
CA THR A 248 -17.77 -8.01 8.05
C THR A 248 -18.87 -6.98 7.86
N VAL A 249 -19.05 -6.05 8.80
CA VAL A 249 -20.10 -5.03 8.74
C VAL A 249 -19.93 -4.12 7.51
N ALA A 250 -18.70 -3.69 7.22
CA ALA A 250 -18.41 -2.87 6.06
C ALA A 250 -18.66 -3.64 4.75
N ARG A 251 -18.19 -4.88 4.67
CA ARG A 251 -18.41 -5.77 3.50
C ARG A 251 -19.87 -6.02 3.23
N GLN A 252 -20.64 -6.41 4.26
CA GLN A 252 -22.08 -6.72 4.11
C GLN A 252 -22.86 -5.50 3.66
N SER A 253 -22.64 -4.33 4.30
CA SER A 253 -23.39 -3.11 3.97
C SER A 253 -23.05 -2.59 2.58
N SER A 254 -21.79 -2.61 2.18
CA SER A 254 -21.37 -2.09 0.87
C SER A 254 -21.66 -3.03 -0.29
N PHE A 255 -21.65 -4.35 -0.05
CA PHE A 255 -22.06 -5.32 -1.08
C PHE A 255 -23.50 -5.09 -1.54
N GLN A 256 -24.39 -4.68 -0.62
CA GLN A 256 -25.80 -4.38 -0.95
C GLN A 256 -25.97 -3.11 -1.80
N CYS A 257 -24.89 -2.30 -1.93
CA CYS A 257 -24.90 -1.12 -2.80
C CYS A 257 -24.45 -1.39 -4.23
N LEU A 258 -24.09 -2.64 -4.56
CA LEU A 258 -23.69 -3.00 -5.92
C LEU A 258 -24.89 -3.02 -6.89
N ASN A 259 -24.69 -2.42 -8.05
CA ASN A 259 -25.54 -2.57 -9.21
C ASN A 259 -25.57 -4.04 -9.72
N GLN A 260 -26.47 -4.33 -10.65
CA GLN A 260 -26.40 -5.56 -11.44
C GLN A 260 -25.07 -5.60 -12.20
N ARG A 261 -24.45 -6.79 -12.27
CA ARG A 261 -23.11 -7.04 -12.86
C ARG A 261 -21.97 -6.28 -12.17
N GLY A 262 -22.23 -5.66 -11.02
CA GLY A 262 -21.22 -4.97 -10.23
C GLY A 262 -20.16 -5.91 -9.66
N VAL A 263 -18.99 -5.35 -9.30
CA VAL A 263 -17.83 -6.09 -8.81
C VAL A 263 -17.46 -5.65 -7.39
N PHE A 264 -17.39 -6.60 -6.47
CA PHE A 264 -16.89 -6.41 -5.12
C PHE A 264 -15.44 -6.88 -5.02
N VAL A 265 -14.52 -5.99 -4.66
CA VAL A 265 -13.09 -6.29 -4.51
C VAL A 265 -12.72 -6.30 -3.04
N CYS A 266 -12.22 -7.43 -2.54
CA CYS A 266 -11.65 -7.55 -1.20
C CYS A 266 -10.16 -7.21 -1.25
N VAL A 267 -9.75 -6.11 -0.60
CA VAL A 267 -8.37 -5.69 -0.41
C VAL A 267 -7.96 -5.83 1.05
N GLY A 268 -8.77 -5.35 1.97
CA GLY A 268 -8.51 -5.45 3.41
C GLY A 268 -8.50 -6.90 3.88
N HIS A 269 -7.41 -7.31 4.56
CA HIS A 269 -7.38 -8.59 5.27
C HIS A 269 -8.26 -8.54 6.53
N GLY A 270 -8.78 -9.69 6.98
CA GLY A 270 -9.50 -9.80 8.26
C GLY A 270 -10.72 -10.69 8.22
N GLU A 271 -11.91 -10.11 8.37
CA GLU A 271 -13.16 -10.85 8.63
C GLU A 271 -13.81 -11.35 7.32
N GLN A 272 -14.82 -12.18 7.46
CA GLN A 272 -15.55 -12.80 6.34
C GLN A 272 -16.67 -11.91 5.77
N ILE A 273 -17.19 -12.29 4.60
CA ILE A 273 -18.46 -11.84 4.05
C ILE A 273 -19.37 -13.06 3.86
N THR A 274 -20.65 -12.92 4.17
CA THR A 274 -21.66 -13.96 3.94
C THR A 274 -22.56 -13.57 2.78
N LEU A 275 -22.75 -14.47 1.82
CA LEU A 275 -23.52 -14.23 0.60
C LEU A 275 -24.52 -15.36 0.36
N ASP A 276 -25.74 -15.00 -0.05
CA ASP A 276 -26.66 -15.93 -0.71
C ASP A 276 -26.27 -16.02 -2.19
N VAL A 277 -25.74 -17.17 -2.59
CA VAL A 277 -25.22 -17.35 -3.96
C VAL A 277 -26.30 -17.09 -5.00
N SER A 278 -27.55 -17.53 -4.77
CA SER A 278 -28.64 -17.37 -5.73
C SER A 278 -29.10 -15.92 -5.84
N ALA A 279 -29.35 -15.28 -4.70
CA ALA A 279 -29.90 -13.92 -4.67
C ALA A 279 -28.80 -12.85 -4.90
N ASP A 280 -27.63 -13.02 -4.29
CA ASP A 280 -26.59 -12.00 -4.30
C ASP A 280 -25.72 -12.06 -5.55
N LEU A 281 -25.40 -13.25 -6.07
CA LEU A 281 -24.51 -13.43 -7.21
C LEU A 281 -25.26 -13.78 -8.50
N VAL A 282 -25.96 -14.93 -8.52
CA VAL A 282 -26.55 -15.47 -9.77
C VAL A 282 -27.62 -14.55 -10.34
N ALA A 283 -28.57 -14.12 -9.51
CA ALA A 283 -29.71 -13.29 -9.97
C ALA A 283 -29.30 -11.91 -10.49
N ASN A 284 -28.13 -11.41 -10.07
CA ASN A 284 -27.62 -10.09 -10.44
C ASN A 284 -26.33 -10.15 -11.25
N GLU A 285 -25.80 -11.32 -11.60
CA GLU A 285 -24.51 -11.53 -12.29
C GLU A 285 -23.34 -10.76 -11.63
N ARG A 286 -23.35 -10.65 -10.30
CA ARG A 286 -22.30 -9.93 -9.54
C ARG A 286 -21.08 -10.80 -9.35
N ALA A 287 -19.90 -10.15 -9.27
CA ALA A 287 -18.62 -10.80 -8.97
C ALA A 287 -18.08 -10.38 -7.59
N VAL A 288 -17.46 -11.34 -6.88
CA VAL A 288 -16.65 -11.07 -5.67
C VAL A 288 -15.25 -11.60 -5.94
N ILE A 289 -14.26 -10.74 -5.82
CA ILE A 289 -12.87 -11.06 -6.15
C ILE A 289 -11.90 -10.57 -5.06
N GLY A 290 -10.74 -11.22 -4.97
CA GLY A 290 -9.62 -10.76 -4.13
C GLY A 290 -8.64 -9.90 -4.92
N SER A 291 -7.93 -9.01 -4.21
CA SER A 291 -6.80 -8.24 -4.71
C SER A 291 -5.70 -8.24 -3.65
N GLU A 292 -4.56 -8.81 -3.99
CA GLU A 292 -3.40 -8.96 -3.11
C GLU A 292 -2.28 -8.05 -3.57
N TYR A 293 -1.93 -7.02 -2.78
CA TYR A 293 -0.85 -6.10 -3.08
C TYR A 293 -0.89 -5.61 -4.54
N PHE A 294 0.20 -5.79 -5.33
CA PHE A 294 0.23 -5.51 -6.77
C PHE A 294 1.36 -6.28 -7.45
N GLN A 295 1.40 -6.27 -8.79
CA GLN A 295 2.42 -6.94 -9.58
C GLN A 295 3.62 -6.02 -9.80
N TYR A 296 4.86 -6.55 -9.74
CA TYR A 296 6.07 -5.74 -9.95
C TYR A 296 6.09 -5.06 -11.33
N ASN A 297 5.57 -5.71 -12.37
CA ASN A 297 5.49 -5.15 -13.72
C ASN A 297 4.53 -3.95 -13.83
N GLU A 298 3.68 -3.69 -12.82
CA GLU A 298 2.83 -2.50 -12.77
C GLU A 298 3.59 -1.25 -12.28
N MET A 299 4.79 -1.42 -11.71
CA MET A 299 5.60 -0.32 -11.18
C MET A 299 5.90 0.75 -12.23
N ALA A 300 6.27 0.35 -13.45
CA ALA A 300 6.62 1.29 -14.52
C ALA A 300 5.44 2.19 -14.90
N GLU A 301 4.24 1.63 -15.04
CA GLU A 301 3.03 2.41 -15.33
C GLU A 301 2.67 3.33 -14.15
N ASN A 302 2.72 2.82 -12.93
CA ASN A 302 2.46 3.61 -11.73
C ASN A 302 3.48 4.75 -11.59
N TYR A 303 4.74 4.52 -11.93
CA TYR A 303 5.75 5.57 -11.91
C TYR A 303 5.48 6.69 -12.93
N GLU A 304 5.04 6.35 -14.14
CA GLU A 304 4.62 7.36 -15.12
C GLU A 304 3.41 8.18 -14.64
N ILE A 305 2.45 7.55 -13.96
CA ILE A 305 1.32 8.24 -13.35
C ILE A 305 1.82 9.14 -12.19
N PHE A 306 2.71 8.63 -11.35
CA PHE A 306 3.29 9.37 -10.23
C PHE A 306 4.01 10.63 -10.70
N ARG A 307 4.91 10.52 -11.69
CA ARG A 307 5.68 11.66 -12.21
C ARG A 307 4.79 12.81 -12.68
N LYS A 308 3.65 12.49 -13.30
CA LYS A 308 2.70 13.49 -13.82
C LYS A 308 1.78 14.08 -12.75
N ASN A 309 1.64 13.42 -11.58
CA ASN A 309 0.63 13.75 -10.59
C ASN A 309 1.20 13.86 -9.15
N ARG A 310 2.50 14.13 -8.97
CA ARG A 310 3.18 14.20 -7.65
C ARG A 310 2.44 15.11 -6.67
N ASP A 311 2.09 16.33 -7.09
CA ASP A 311 1.41 17.31 -6.23
C ASP A 311 0.01 16.87 -5.78
N TYR A 312 -0.66 16.07 -6.59
CA TYR A 312 -1.95 15.48 -6.22
C TYR A 312 -1.77 14.33 -5.25
N LEU A 313 -0.88 13.40 -5.54
CA LEU A 313 -0.65 12.19 -4.74
C LEU A 313 -0.07 12.50 -3.37
N LYS A 314 0.88 13.45 -3.26
CA LYS A 314 1.48 13.82 -1.97
C LYS A 314 0.48 14.34 -0.93
N GLN A 315 -0.73 14.75 -1.33
CA GLN A 315 -1.79 15.15 -0.39
C GLN A 315 -2.21 14.02 0.55
N VAL A 316 -1.94 12.77 0.20
CA VAL A 316 -2.18 11.60 1.07
C VAL A 316 -1.17 11.53 2.20
N ILE A 317 0.05 12.08 2.02
CA ILE A 317 1.08 12.15 3.07
C ILE A 317 0.71 13.29 4.04
N THR A 318 0.42 12.95 5.28
CA THR A 318 -0.01 13.93 6.28
C THR A 318 1.02 14.21 7.35
N HIS A 319 1.93 13.27 7.61
CA HIS A 319 2.95 13.38 8.64
C HIS A 319 4.27 12.77 8.16
N ARG A 320 5.37 13.40 8.54
CA ARG A 320 6.73 12.91 8.37
C ARG A 320 7.43 12.98 9.72
N TYR A 321 8.10 11.93 10.13
CA TYR A 321 8.83 11.82 11.37
C TYR A 321 10.24 11.30 11.11
N PRO A 322 11.26 11.82 11.79
CA PRO A 322 12.58 11.17 11.77
C PRO A 322 12.49 9.82 12.48
N ILE A 323 13.38 8.88 12.12
CA ILE A 323 13.40 7.52 12.71
C ILE A 323 13.55 7.56 14.25
N SER A 324 14.20 8.58 14.79
CA SER A 324 14.33 8.78 16.24
C SER A 324 12.98 8.97 16.96
N GLU A 325 11.95 9.41 16.23
CA GLU A 325 10.58 9.66 16.71
C GLU A 325 9.59 8.57 16.25
N ILE A 326 10.07 7.38 15.92
CA ILE A 326 9.24 6.28 15.41
C ILE A 326 8.12 5.88 16.38
N LYS A 327 8.34 6.02 17.69
CA LYS A 327 7.32 5.74 18.73
C LYS A 327 6.15 6.72 18.64
N GLU A 328 6.46 7.99 18.52
CA GLU A 328 5.50 9.08 18.37
C GLU A 328 4.72 8.94 17.06
N ALA A 329 5.40 8.56 15.99
CA ALA A 329 4.78 8.30 14.70
C ALA A 329 3.75 7.16 14.77
N PHE A 330 4.09 6.03 15.41
CA PHE A 330 3.16 4.92 15.62
C PHE A 330 2.00 5.30 16.56
N ALA A 331 2.26 6.07 17.62
CA ALA A 331 1.22 6.57 18.51
C ALA A 331 0.22 7.47 17.75
N LYS A 332 0.74 8.39 16.90
CA LYS A 332 -0.08 9.26 16.05
C LYS A 332 -0.89 8.46 15.03
N PHE A 333 -0.25 7.51 14.35
CA PHE A 333 -0.90 6.65 13.37
C PHE A 333 -2.04 5.82 13.99
N ASN A 334 -1.82 5.26 15.18
CA ASN A 334 -2.81 4.48 15.91
C ASN A 334 -4.00 5.34 16.38
N GLY A 335 -3.82 6.64 16.55
CA GLY A 335 -4.90 7.62 16.82
C GLY A 335 -5.88 7.79 15.66
N ARG A 336 -5.59 7.26 14.47
CA ARG A 336 -6.42 7.23 13.25
C ARG A 336 -6.73 8.59 12.61
N ASP A 337 -6.25 9.70 13.16
CA ASP A 337 -6.37 11.05 12.59
C ASP A 337 -5.19 11.40 11.67
N THR A 338 -4.85 10.46 10.80
CA THR A 338 -3.78 10.54 9.80
C THR A 338 -4.23 10.00 8.45
N GLY A 339 -3.62 10.51 7.38
CA GLY A 339 -3.46 9.78 6.12
C GLY A 339 -2.20 8.91 6.19
N LYS A 340 -1.32 8.98 5.18
CA LYS A 340 -0.04 8.27 5.19
C LYS A 340 0.95 8.97 6.11
N VAL A 341 1.62 8.20 6.96
CA VAL A 341 2.69 8.64 7.85
C VAL A 341 4.00 8.05 7.34
N ILE A 342 5.04 8.88 7.20
CA ILE A 342 6.35 8.48 6.70
C ILE A 342 7.38 8.60 7.80
N ILE A 343 8.25 7.60 7.92
CA ILE A 343 9.48 7.64 8.71
C ILE A 343 10.64 7.96 7.77
N GLU A 344 11.41 8.99 8.11
CA GLU A 344 12.61 9.42 7.36
C GLU A 344 13.88 9.07 8.14
N GLN A 345 14.96 8.68 7.40
CA GLN A 345 16.23 8.20 7.96
C GLN A 345 17.44 8.91 7.35
#